data_1eb27658dedc09baadec13c52c6f617f
#
_entry.id   1eb27658dedc09baadec13c52c6f617f
#
_cell.length_a   1.000
_cell.length_b   1.000
_cell.length_c   1.000
_cell.angle_alpha   90.00
_cell.angle_beta   90.00
_cell.angle_gamma   90.00
#
_symmetry.space_group_name_H-M   'P 1'
#
loop_
_entity.id
_entity.type
_entity.pdbx_description
1 polymer ?
#
loop_
_entity_poly.entity_id
_entity_poly.type
_entity_poly.pdbx_seq_one_letter_code
_entity_poly.pdbx_strand_id
1 'polypeptide(L)'
;MVLNMTELSIAQWSNAQLDAARKLCTDGTLHDCALPIIVPTDSSVRVRVLAWDTADTVMTMKPEAVILQGEPVFVNAFLERYGSRIQCYSPCYADGKFVQFRRF
;
A
#
# COMPACT_ATOMS: atom_id res chain seq x y z
N MET A 1 5.16 0.49 -12.39
CA MET A 1 5.79 0.44 -11.06
C MET A 1 4.81 0.00 -10.00
N VAL A 2 5.32 -0.54 -8.92
CA VAL A 2 4.56 -0.88 -7.70
C VAL A 2 4.93 0.11 -6.61
N LEU A 3 3.95 0.70 -5.93
CA LEU A 3 4.17 1.52 -4.75
C LEU A 3 4.04 0.69 -3.49
N ASN A 4 5.02 0.80 -2.61
CA ASN A 4 4.96 0.24 -1.27
C ASN A 4 4.39 1.29 -0.31
N MET A 5 3.18 1.06 0.17
CA MET A 5 2.51 1.85 1.18
C MET A 5 2.27 1.00 2.43
N THR A 6 3.34 0.41 2.94
CA THR A 6 3.36 -0.35 4.19
C THR A 6 4.36 0.28 5.15
N GLU A 7 4.33 -0.17 6.40
CA GLU A 7 5.27 0.33 7.42
C GLU A 7 6.70 -0.16 7.21
N LEU A 8 6.88 -1.24 6.46
CA LEU A 8 8.19 -1.84 6.20
C LEU A 8 8.72 -1.39 4.85
N SER A 9 9.86 -0.70 4.81
CA SER A 9 10.48 -0.24 3.57
C SER A 9 10.92 -1.41 2.69
N ILE A 10 10.99 -1.17 1.37
CA ILE A 10 11.43 -2.18 0.39
C ILE A 10 12.82 -2.73 0.73
N ALA A 11 13.71 -1.89 1.25
CA ALA A 11 15.05 -2.30 1.64
C ALA A 11 15.07 -3.37 2.74
N GLN A 12 13.98 -3.52 3.49
CA GLN A 12 13.84 -4.49 4.58
C GLN A 12 13.11 -5.77 4.16
N TRP A 13 12.64 -5.84 2.91
CA TRP A 13 11.90 -7.01 2.42
C TRP A 13 12.84 -8.18 2.12
N SER A 14 12.31 -9.40 2.30
CA SER A 14 12.98 -10.60 1.85
C SER A 14 13.04 -10.68 0.31
N ASN A 15 13.95 -11.49 -0.22
CA ASN A 15 14.01 -11.72 -1.67
C ASN A 15 12.69 -12.28 -2.22
N ALA A 16 12.02 -13.16 -1.46
CA ALA A 16 10.74 -13.71 -1.86
C ALA A 16 9.68 -12.61 -2.01
N GLN A 17 9.63 -11.66 -1.09
CA GLN A 17 8.69 -10.54 -1.15
C GLN A 17 9.02 -9.58 -2.31
N LEU A 18 10.30 -9.28 -2.51
CA LEU A 18 10.75 -8.46 -3.63
C LEU A 18 10.37 -9.07 -4.97
N ASP A 19 10.64 -10.36 -5.15
CA ASP A 19 10.32 -11.07 -6.40
C ASP A 19 8.82 -11.11 -6.67
N ALA A 20 8.01 -11.36 -5.63
CA ALA A 20 6.56 -11.36 -5.75
C ALA A 20 6.03 -9.97 -6.12
N ALA A 21 6.58 -8.91 -5.53
CA ALA A 21 6.18 -7.54 -5.83
C ALA A 21 6.51 -7.15 -7.27
N ARG A 22 7.68 -7.49 -7.77
CA ARG A 22 8.09 -7.19 -9.14
C ARG A 22 7.17 -7.81 -10.19
N LYS A 23 6.54 -8.94 -9.87
CA LYS A 23 5.58 -9.60 -10.76
C LYS A 23 4.23 -8.89 -10.84
N LEU A 24 3.97 -7.91 -9.97
CA LEU A 24 2.74 -7.13 -9.98
C LEU A 24 2.74 -5.99 -11.00
N CYS A 25 3.85 -5.77 -11.66
CA CYS A 25 3.98 -4.72 -12.67
C CYS A 25 4.80 -5.20 -13.86
N THR A 26 4.73 -4.46 -14.99
CA THR A 26 5.38 -4.84 -16.24
C THR A 26 6.85 -4.48 -16.27
N ASP A 27 7.25 -3.38 -15.59
CA ASP A 27 8.63 -2.88 -15.59
C ASP A 27 9.48 -3.36 -14.40
N GLY A 28 8.88 -4.07 -13.44
CA GLY A 28 9.57 -4.61 -12.28
C GLY A 28 10.08 -3.55 -11.29
N THR A 29 9.67 -2.29 -11.42
CA THR A 29 10.14 -1.23 -10.53
C THR A 29 9.29 -1.11 -9.27
N LEU A 30 9.95 -0.91 -8.13
CA LEU A 30 9.34 -0.78 -6.81
C LEU A 30 9.76 0.55 -6.18
N HIS A 31 8.80 1.28 -5.60
CA HIS A 31 9.05 2.54 -4.92
C HIS A 31 8.36 2.58 -3.57
N ASP A 32 9.06 3.08 -2.55
CA ASP A 32 8.46 3.39 -1.27
C ASP A 32 7.64 4.68 -1.39
N CYS A 33 6.44 4.65 -0.82
CA CYS A 33 5.59 5.82 -0.66
C CYS A 33 5.20 5.91 0.82
N ALA A 34 5.70 6.94 1.51
CA ALA A 34 5.48 7.06 2.94
C ALA A 34 3.98 7.18 3.26
N LEU A 35 3.53 6.42 4.27
CA LEU A 35 2.21 6.58 4.84
C LEU A 35 2.15 7.88 5.64
N PRO A 36 1.02 8.60 5.62
CA PRO A 36 0.85 9.75 6.51
C PRO A 36 0.86 9.30 7.97
N ILE A 37 1.33 10.19 8.85
CA ILE A 37 1.35 9.91 10.29
C ILE A 37 -0.08 10.04 10.82
N ILE A 38 -0.58 8.96 11.44
CA ILE A 38 -1.88 8.90 12.08
C ILE A 38 -1.65 8.63 13.55
N VAL A 39 -2.16 9.52 14.41
CA VAL A 39 -2.03 9.39 15.86
C VAL A 39 -3.35 8.86 16.46
N PRO A 40 -3.31 8.19 17.63
CA PRO A 40 -4.51 7.58 18.22
C PRO A 40 -5.63 8.58 18.54
N THR A 41 -5.32 9.87 18.66
CA THR A 41 -6.31 10.93 18.93
C THR A 41 -6.94 11.50 17.67
N ASP A 42 -6.50 11.12 16.48
CA ASP A 42 -7.11 11.57 15.22
C ASP A 42 -8.53 11.00 15.10
N SER A 43 -9.45 11.85 14.64
CA SER A 43 -10.83 11.42 14.36
C SER A 43 -10.89 10.56 13.10
N SER A 44 -11.93 9.73 12.98
CA SER A 44 -12.17 8.95 11.75
C SER A 44 -12.33 9.85 10.52
N VAL A 45 -12.95 11.03 10.69
CA VAL A 45 -13.10 11.98 9.58
C VAL A 45 -11.75 12.48 9.11
N ARG A 46 -10.85 12.85 10.04
CA ARG A 46 -9.50 13.28 9.69
C ARG A 46 -8.71 12.17 8.97
N VAL A 47 -8.79 10.95 9.46
CA VAL A 47 -8.11 9.80 8.85
C VAL A 47 -8.62 9.55 7.42
N ARG A 48 -9.94 9.65 7.20
CA ARG A 48 -10.53 9.52 5.87
C ARG A 48 -10.04 10.61 4.92
N VAL A 49 -9.99 11.86 5.37
CA VAL A 49 -9.48 12.97 4.54
C VAL A 49 -8.02 12.74 4.18
N LEU A 50 -7.18 12.31 5.13
CA LEU A 50 -5.79 11.95 4.86
C LEU A 50 -5.68 10.83 3.81
N ALA A 51 -6.54 9.82 3.92
CA ALA A 51 -6.55 8.70 2.96
C ALA A 51 -6.95 9.15 1.55
N TRP A 52 -7.98 10.00 1.44
CA TRP A 52 -8.42 10.52 0.15
C TRP A 52 -7.35 11.42 -0.49
N ASP A 53 -6.73 12.30 0.27
CA ASP A 53 -5.64 13.15 -0.23
C ASP A 53 -4.44 12.31 -0.68
N THR A 54 -4.09 11.28 0.08
CA THR A 54 -3.03 10.35 -0.27
C THR A 54 -3.37 9.58 -1.54
N ALA A 55 -4.61 9.10 -1.67
CA ALA A 55 -5.08 8.41 -2.85
C ALA A 55 -5.02 9.32 -4.09
N ASP A 56 -5.41 10.58 -3.96
CA ASP A 56 -5.32 11.55 -5.06
C ASP A 56 -3.85 11.75 -5.51
N THR A 57 -2.92 11.84 -4.57
CA THR A 57 -1.49 11.94 -4.88
C THR A 57 -0.98 10.67 -5.58
N VAL A 58 -1.34 9.51 -5.08
CA VAL A 58 -0.95 8.22 -5.68
C VAL A 58 -1.46 8.10 -7.11
N MET A 59 -2.66 8.57 -7.40
CA MET A 59 -3.21 8.55 -8.76
C MET A 59 -2.36 9.34 -9.75
N THR A 60 -1.76 10.45 -9.33
CA THR A 60 -0.89 11.24 -10.20
C THR A 60 0.40 10.49 -10.55
N MET A 61 0.82 9.55 -9.73
CA MET A 61 2.02 8.72 -9.97
C MET A 61 1.76 7.57 -10.94
N LYS A 62 0.51 7.23 -11.20
CA LYS A 62 0.06 6.18 -12.11
C LYS A 62 0.72 4.82 -11.86
N PRO A 63 0.70 4.28 -10.63
CA PRO A 63 1.25 2.96 -10.37
C PRO A 63 0.39 1.87 -11.01
N GLU A 64 1.00 0.76 -11.41
CA GLU A 64 0.27 -0.42 -11.84
C GLU A 64 -0.35 -1.17 -10.67
N ALA A 65 0.30 -1.11 -9.51
CA ALA A 65 -0.18 -1.74 -8.29
C ALA A 65 0.28 -0.97 -7.06
N VAL A 66 -0.49 -1.09 -5.98
CA VAL A 66 -0.17 -0.53 -4.66
C VAL A 66 -0.20 -1.66 -3.64
N ILE A 67 0.83 -1.76 -2.83
CA ILE A 67 0.86 -2.65 -1.68
C ILE A 67 0.51 -1.79 -0.47
N LEU A 68 -0.61 -2.11 0.17
CA LEU A 68 -1.24 -1.27 1.19
C LEU A 68 -1.42 -2.04 2.49
N GLN A 69 -0.90 -1.49 3.57
CA GLN A 69 -1.10 -2.02 4.91
C GLN A 69 -0.95 -0.88 5.91
N GLY A 70 -1.80 -0.83 6.93
CA GLY A 70 -1.74 0.21 7.93
C GLY A 70 -3.01 0.30 8.75
N GLU A 71 -3.30 1.50 9.22
CA GLU A 71 -4.47 1.77 10.05
C GLU A 71 -5.77 1.44 9.27
N PRO A 72 -6.72 0.68 9.86
CA PRO A 72 -7.88 0.15 9.14
C PRO A 72 -8.78 1.21 8.51
N VAL A 73 -9.04 2.32 9.18
CA VAL A 73 -9.89 3.40 8.64
C VAL A 73 -9.22 4.04 7.43
N PHE A 74 -7.91 4.26 7.50
CA PHE A 74 -7.13 4.77 6.38
C PHE A 74 -7.18 3.82 5.18
N VAL A 75 -6.92 2.54 5.40
CA VAL A 75 -6.93 1.52 4.34
C VAL A 75 -8.30 1.46 3.66
N ASN A 76 -9.38 1.41 4.44
CA ASN A 76 -10.73 1.35 3.89
C ASN A 76 -11.07 2.61 3.08
N ALA A 77 -10.75 3.78 3.58
CA ALA A 77 -11.04 5.04 2.88
C ALA A 77 -10.20 5.18 1.59
N PHE A 78 -8.95 4.77 1.62
CA PHE A 78 -8.10 4.72 0.43
C PHE A 78 -8.73 3.83 -0.65
N LEU A 79 -9.15 2.62 -0.28
CA LEU A 79 -9.76 1.66 -1.19
C LEU A 79 -11.09 2.15 -1.75
N GLU A 80 -11.91 2.81 -0.93
CA GLU A 80 -13.18 3.43 -1.39
C GLU A 80 -12.92 4.44 -2.50
N ARG A 81 -11.85 5.21 -2.37
CA ARG A 81 -11.52 6.27 -3.34
C ARG A 81 -11.03 5.69 -4.66
N TYR A 82 -10.12 4.69 -4.63
CA TYR A 82 -9.42 4.24 -5.83
C TYR A 82 -9.29 2.73 -6.00
N GLY A 83 -9.81 1.92 -5.09
CA GLY A 83 -9.59 0.47 -5.12
C GLY A 83 -10.01 -0.23 -6.42
N SER A 84 -10.97 0.32 -7.16
CA SER A 84 -11.38 -0.20 -8.47
C SER A 84 -10.53 0.27 -9.64
N ARG A 85 -9.73 1.33 -9.45
CA ARG A 85 -8.89 1.93 -10.51
C ARG A 85 -7.44 1.49 -10.42
N ILE A 86 -6.99 1.12 -9.23
CA ILE A 86 -5.62 0.66 -8.97
C ILE A 86 -5.72 -0.74 -8.36
N GLN A 87 -4.86 -1.65 -8.81
CA GLN A 87 -4.76 -2.97 -8.19
C GLN A 87 -4.06 -2.81 -6.83
N CYS A 88 -4.79 -3.05 -5.75
CA CYS A 88 -4.29 -2.95 -4.40
C CYS A 88 -4.14 -4.33 -3.77
N TYR A 89 -3.03 -4.53 -3.06
CA TYR A 89 -2.67 -5.79 -2.43
C TYR A 89 -2.26 -5.58 -0.98
N SER A 90 -2.54 -6.58 -0.15
CA SER A 90 -2.08 -6.66 1.23
C SER A 90 -1.03 -7.75 1.36
N PRO A 91 0.11 -7.48 2.02
CA PRO A 91 1.10 -8.53 2.27
C PRO A 91 0.59 -9.49 3.34
N CYS A 92 0.83 -10.79 3.13
CA CYS A 92 0.45 -11.85 4.06
C CYS A 92 1.69 -12.53 4.59
N TYR A 93 1.76 -12.69 5.91
CA TYR A 93 2.89 -13.31 6.61
C TYR A 93 2.41 -14.49 7.45
N ALA A 94 3.28 -15.49 7.58
CA ALA A 94 3.12 -16.60 8.51
C ALA A 94 4.44 -16.80 9.26
N ASP A 95 4.40 -16.81 10.58
CA ASP A 95 5.58 -16.94 11.45
C ASP A 95 6.69 -15.94 11.11
N GLY A 96 6.29 -14.70 10.83
CA GLY A 96 7.20 -13.62 10.47
C GLY A 96 7.77 -13.69 9.05
N LYS A 97 7.36 -14.68 8.25
CA LYS A 97 7.84 -14.85 6.88
C LYS A 97 6.78 -14.46 5.88
N PHE A 98 7.20 -13.79 4.80
CA PHE A 98 6.32 -13.45 3.70
C PHE A 98 5.78 -14.70 3.00
N VAL A 99 4.48 -14.73 2.74
CA VAL A 99 3.79 -15.81 2.04
C VAL A 99 3.33 -15.37 0.65
N GLN A 100 2.54 -14.31 0.57
CA GLN A 100 1.96 -13.82 -0.68
C GLN A 100 1.45 -12.40 -0.54
N PHE A 101 1.16 -11.77 -1.66
CA PHE A 101 0.28 -10.59 -1.71
C PHE A 101 -1.13 -11.03 -2.03
N ARG A 102 -2.09 -10.55 -1.24
CA ARG A 102 -3.51 -10.84 -1.42
C ARG A 102 -4.19 -9.59 -1.96
N ARG A 103 -4.90 -9.74 -3.06
CA ARG A 103 -5.68 -8.64 -3.64
C ARG A 103 -6.87 -8.29 -2.74
N PHE A 104 -7.06 -6.99 -2.54
CA PHE A 104 -8.25 -6.48 -1.89
C PHE A 104 -9.51 -6.70 -2.74
#